data_4557d021b6c3685d188ccca0cc83a6c7
#
_entry.id   4557d021b6c3685d188ccca0cc83a6c7
#
_cell.length_a   1.000
_cell.length_b   1.000
_cell.length_c   1.000
_cell.angle_alpha   90.00
_cell.angle_beta   90.00
_cell.angle_gamma   90.00
#
_symmetry.space_group_name_H-M   'P 1'
#
loop_
_entity.id
_entity.type
_entity.pdbx_description
1 polymer ?
#
loop_
_entity_poly.entity_id
_entity_poly.type
_entity_poly.pdbx_seq_one_letter_code
_entity_poly.pdbx_strand_id
1 'polypeptide(L)'
;RLLYALAQGRVPVLVASLDALLLRTLPRQTLFSASVTLRVGAEYSMPELIERLTRAGYSRASLVEGVGQFALRGGILDVYSPAQEKPLRAEFFGDELDTMGYFDPITQRRTENVDEAVLLPVAETEPHLHPQGISGLCEDLRAIIARQQRRKTPNQALIETLQKDCEALEN
;
A
#
# COMPACT_ATOMS: atom_id res chain seq x y z
N ARG A 1 2.09 -3.76 8.72
CA ARG A 1 3.29 -3.75 9.59
C ARG A 1 3.74 -5.16 9.99
N LEU A 2 2.87 -5.98 10.59
CA LEU A 2 3.22 -7.34 11.05
C LEU A 2 3.68 -8.25 9.89
N LEU A 3 2.94 -8.28 8.78
CA LEU A 3 3.30 -9.09 7.60
C LEU A 3 4.67 -8.72 7.03
N TYR A 4 5.02 -7.44 7.01
CA TYR A 4 6.32 -6.99 6.56
C TYR A 4 7.46 -7.45 7.50
N ALA A 5 7.26 -7.37 8.81
CA ALA A 5 8.21 -7.86 9.80
C ALA A 5 8.39 -9.39 9.71
N LEU A 6 7.31 -10.14 9.51
CA LEU A 6 7.33 -11.58 9.24
C LEU A 6 8.08 -11.91 7.96
N ALA A 7 7.80 -11.19 6.87
CA ALA A 7 8.46 -11.37 5.59
C ALA A 7 9.99 -11.10 5.66
N GLN A 8 10.42 -10.26 6.59
CA GLN A 8 11.83 -9.99 6.87
C GLN A 8 12.48 -11.00 7.85
N GLY A 9 11.69 -11.93 8.43
CA GLY A 9 12.19 -12.86 9.45
C GLY A 9 12.49 -12.20 10.82
N ARG A 10 11.94 -11.01 11.08
CA ARG A 10 12.17 -10.25 12.32
C ARG A 10 11.25 -10.63 13.47
N VAL A 11 10.28 -11.51 13.23
CA VAL A 11 9.32 -11.96 14.25
C VAL A 11 9.69 -13.40 14.66
N PRO A 12 10.23 -13.61 15.86
CA PRO A 12 10.67 -14.95 16.29
C PRO A 12 9.50 -15.87 16.64
N VAL A 13 8.38 -15.30 17.12
CA VAL A 13 7.18 -16.05 17.49
C VAL A 13 5.94 -15.27 17.04
N LEU A 14 5.00 -15.96 16.39
CA LEU A 14 3.69 -15.42 16.02
C LEU A 14 2.60 -16.28 16.69
N VAL A 15 1.69 -15.63 17.40
CA VAL A 15 0.47 -16.26 17.90
C VAL A 15 -0.71 -15.71 17.12
N ALA A 16 -1.46 -16.59 16.48
CA ALA A 16 -2.60 -16.21 15.65
C ALA A 16 -3.76 -17.19 15.85
N SER A 17 -5.00 -16.72 15.66
CA SER A 17 -6.16 -17.62 15.60
C SER A 17 -6.15 -18.42 14.29
N LEU A 18 -6.86 -19.56 14.27
CA LEU A 18 -7.00 -20.38 13.07
C LEU A 18 -7.62 -19.56 11.91
N ASP A 19 -8.64 -18.76 12.22
CA ASP A 19 -9.30 -17.92 11.22
C ASP A 19 -8.32 -16.91 10.59
N ALA A 20 -7.45 -16.29 11.39
CA ALA A 20 -6.43 -15.38 10.89
C ALA A 20 -5.40 -16.08 9.99
N LEU A 21 -5.05 -17.34 10.28
CA LEU A 21 -4.14 -18.13 9.46
C LEU A 21 -4.76 -18.59 8.13
N LEU A 22 -6.07 -18.69 8.06
CA LEU A 22 -6.80 -19.05 6.84
C LEU A 22 -7.06 -17.86 5.91
N LEU A 23 -6.88 -16.63 6.39
CA LEU A 23 -7.00 -15.44 5.55
C LEU A 23 -5.85 -15.38 4.55
N ARG A 24 -6.17 -15.08 3.30
CA ARG A 24 -5.16 -14.79 2.28
C ARG A 24 -4.58 -13.41 2.54
N THR A 25 -3.27 -13.32 2.49
CA THR A 25 -2.52 -12.07 2.61
C THR A 25 -1.71 -11.81 1.34
N LEU A 26 -1.16 -10.62 1.19
CA LEU A 26 -0.26 -10.30 0.08
C LEU A 26 0.93 -11.28 0.03
N PRO A 27 1.25 -11.83 -1.16
CA PRO A 27 2.48 -12.58 -1.34
C PRO A 27 3.71 -11.73 -0.95
N ARG A 28 4.73 -12.38 -0.39
CA ARG A 28 5.95 -11.70 0.06
C ARG A 28 6.56 -10.79 -1.03
N GLN A 29 6.64 -11.28 -2.27
CA GLN A 29 7.18 -10.50 -3.38
C GLN A 29 6.34 -9.24 -3.66
N THR A 30 5.02 -9.38 -3.70
CA THR A 30 4.10 -8.26 -3.91
C THR A 30 4.22 -7.22 -2.80
N LEU A 31 4.32 -7.66 -1.53
CA LEU A 31 4.51 -6.77 -0.41
C LEU A 31 5.81 -5.95 -0.53
N PHE A 32 6.93 -6.58 -0.91
CA PHE A 32 8.21 -5.88 -1.08
C PHE A 32 8.20 -4.97 -2.31
N SER A 33 7.65 -5.41 -3.44
CA SER A 33 7.58 -4.58 -4.66
C SER A 33 6.67 -3.37 -4.52
N ALA A 34 5.59 -3.49 -3.73
CA ALA A 34 4.68 -2.39 -3.42
C ALA A 34 5.21 -1.44 -2.34
N SER A 35 6.24 -1.85 -1.59
CA SER A 35 6.88 -1.00 -0.57
C SER A 35 7.87 -0.02 -1.21
N VAL A 36 7.96 1.18 -0.64
CA VAL A 36 8.91 2.21 -1.06
C VAL A 36 9.89 2.46 0.08
N THR A 37 11.19 2.34 -0.18
CA THR A 37 12.22 2.73 0.79
C THR A 37 12.76 4.09 0.39
N LEU A 38 12.71 5.04 1.31
CA LEU A 38 13.31 6.37 1.19
C LEU A 38 14.61 6.42 1.99
N ARG A 39 15.65 7.03 1.41
CA ARG A 39 16.96 7.24 2.04
C ARG A 39 17.44 8.65 1.76
N VAL A 40 17.93 9.33 2.79
CA VAL A 40 18.56 10.64 2.67
C VAL A 40 19.80 10.52 1.77
N GLY A 41 20.01 11.50 0.88
CA GLY A 41 21.09 11.52 -0.10
C GLY A 41 20.83 10.68 -1.37
N ALA A 42 19.67 10.04 -1.49
CA ALA A 42 19.28 9.32 -2.71
C ALA A 42 18.40 10.19 -3.61
N GLU A 43 18.47 9.92 -4.92
CA GLU A 43 17.65 10.61 -5.93
C GLU A 43 16.34 9.86 -6.20
N TYR A 44 15.25 10.61 -6.35
CA TYR A 44 13.90 10.10 -6.62
C TYR A 44 13.20 10.97 -7.64
N SER A 45 12.68 10.36 -8.71
CA SER A 45 11.73 11.03 -9.59
C SER A 45 10.41 11.25 -8.84
N MET A 46 10.07 12.50 -8.56
CA MET A 46 8.85 12.84 -7.82
C MET A 46 7.57 12.31 -8.52
N PRO A 47 7.41 12.38 -9.85
CA PRO A 47 6.27 11.78 -10.53
C PRO A 47 6.17 10.27 -10.31
N GLU A 48 7.29 9.54 -10.41
CA GLU A 48 7.31 8.08 -10.18
C GLU A 48 7.01 7.73 -8.72
N LEU A 49 7.52 8.51 -7.78
CA LEU A 49 7.26 8.31 -6.36
C LEU A 49 5.77 8.47 -6.04
N ILE A 50 5.11 9.51 -6.59
CA ILE A 50 3.67 9.74 -6.44
C ILE A 50 2.88 8.59 -7.08
N GLU A 51 3.25 8.15 -8.28
CA GLU A 51 2.60 7.01 -8.93
C GLU A 51 2.71 5.74 -8.08
N ARG A 52 3.89 5.45 -7.55
CA ARG A 52 4.11 4.30 -6.64
C ARG A 52 3.27 4.39 -5.37
N LEU A 53 3.19 5.57 -4.75
CA LEU A 53 2.33 5.79 -3.56
C LEU A 53 0.85 5.57 -3.90
N THR A 54 0.39 6.11 -5.03
CA THR A 54 -1.00 5.94 -5.48
C THR A 54 -1.31 4.46 -5.73
N ARG A 55 -0.42 3.74 -6.41
CA ARG A 55 -0.56 2.29 -6.63
C ARG A 55 -0.51 1.48 -5.33
N ALA A 56 0.20 1.96 -4.32
CA ALA A 56 0.25 1.35 -2.99
C ALA A 56 -0.98 1.70 -2.12
N GLY A 57 -2.00 2.37 -2.68
CA GLY A 57 -3.26 2.69 -2.03
C GLY A 57 -3.26 3.98 -1.21
N TYR A 58 -2.22 4.82 -1.34
CA TYR A 58 -2.22 6.12 -0.66
C TYR A 58 -3.12 7.11 -1.38
N SER A 59 -3.91 7.85 -0.62
CA SER A 59 -4.75 8.95 -1.11
C SER A 59 -4.03 10.29 -0.97
N ARG A 60 -4.16 11.14 -2.01
CA ARG A 60 -3.62 12.48 -1.97
C ARG A 60 -4.52 13.39 -1.12
N ALA A 61 -3.91 14.13 -0.19
CA ALA A 61 -4.58 15.09 0.67
C ALA A 61 -3.90 16.47 0.58
N SER A 62 -4.56 17.53 1.01
CA SER A 62 -3.97 18.85 1.17
C SER A 62 -3.07 18.91 2.42
N LEU A 63 -3.44 18.15 3.45
CA LEU A 63 -2.71 18.00 4.71
C LEU A 63 -2.80 16.52 5.12
N VAL A 64 -1.70 15.98 5.65
CA VAL A 64 -1.66 14.59 6.14
C VAL A 64 -2.11 14.56 7.59
N GLU A 65 -3.26 13.92 7.83
CA GLU A 65 -3.89 13.77 9.16
C GLU A 65 -4.08 12.31 9.56
N GLY A 66 -4.10 11.39 8.57
CA GLY A 66 -4.37 9.97 8.79
C GLY A 66 -3.44 9.04 8.02
N VAL A 67 -3.39 7.79 8.48
CA VAL A 67 -2.66 6.71 7.82
C VAL A 67 -3.19 6.50 6.41
N GLY A 68 -2.28 6.29 5.45
CA GLY A 68 -2.62 6.09 4.05
C GLY A 68 -2.80 7.39 3.27
N GLN A 69 -2.46 8.54 3.84
CA GLN A 69 -2.49 9.82 3.15
C GLN A 69 -1.08 10.28 2.77
N PHE A 70 -0.99 11.03 1.68
CA PHE A 70 0.20 11.81 1.32
C PHE A 70 -0.17 13.21 0.83
N ALA A 71 0.72 14.17 1.03
CA ALA A 71 0.60 15.54 0.53
C ALA A 71 1.93 15.96 -0.11
N LEU A 72 1.85 16.67 -1.23
CA LEU A 72 3.01 17.25 -1.91
C LEU A 72 2.84 18.75 -1.99
N ARG A 73 3.83 19.48 -1.46
CA ARG A 73 3.87 20.94 -1.45
C ARG A 73 5.27 21.42 -1.83
N GLY A 74 5.44 21.86 -3.09
CA GLY A 74 6.77 22.16 -3.62
C GLY A 74 7.68 20.94 -3.58
N GLY A 75 8.84 21.03 -2.96
CA GLY A 75 9.78 19.92 -2.73
C GLY A 75 9.54 19.14 -1.44
N ILE A 76 8.39 19.28 -0.77
CA ILE A 76 8.09 18.59 0.49
C ILE A 76 7.02 17.53 0.26
N LEU A 77 7.36 16.28 0.54
CA LEU A 77 6.45 15.14 0.56
C LEU A 77 6.16 14.76 2.02
N ASP A 78 4.92 14.95 2.44
CA ASP A 78 4.40 14.40 3.70
C ASP A 78 3.68 13.08 3.40
N VAL A 79 3.92 12.04 4.19
CA VAL A 79 3.28 10.72 3.99
C VAL A 79 3.08 9.99 5.31
N TYR A 80 1.90 9.38 5.51
CA TYR A 80 1.62 8.60 6.72
C TYR A 80 1.47 7.12 6.38
N SER A 81 2.57 6.39 6.51
CA SER A 81 2.60 4.95 6.22
C SER A 81 2.07 4.11 7.39
N PRO A 82 1.39 2.97 7.11
CA PRO A 82 1.05 1.98 8.14
C PRO A 82 2.25 1.40 8.88
N ALA A 83 3.46 1.58 8.34
CA ALA A 83 4.71 1.15 8.97
C ALA A 83 5.06 1.95 10.22
N GLN A 84 4.65 3.22 10.28
CA GLN A 84 5.08 4.18 11.28
C GLN A 84 3.94 4.57 12.22
N GLU A 85 4.32 5.10 13.39
CA GLU A 85 3.38 5.65 14.39
C GLU A 85 3.07 7.13 14.17
N LYS A 86 3.92 7.81 13.38
CA LYS A 86 3.81 9.22 13.03
C LYS A 86 4.01 9.38 11.53
N PRO A 87 3.43 10.42 10.92
CA PRO A 87 3.70 10.75 9.53
C PRO A 87 5.15 11.21 9.33
N LEU A 88 5.65 10.97 8.13
CA LEU A 88 6.99 11.29 7.67
C LEU A 88 6.93 12.51 6.78
N ARG A 89 7.86 13.44 6.96
CA ARG A 89 8.14 14.57 6.06
C ARG A 89 9.48 14.37 5.41
N ALA A 90 9.49 14.30 4.08
CA ALA A 90 10.66 14.20 3.24
C ALA A 90 10.82 15.50 2.45
N GLU A 91 11.98 16.16 2.59
CA GLU A 91 12.30 17.44 1.94
C GLU A 91 13.31 17.19 0.84
N PHE A 92 12.95 17.60 -0.38
CA PHE A 92 13.74 17.38 -1.59
C PHE A 92 14.36 18.68 -2.09
N PHE A 93 15.62 18.61 -2.51
CA PHE A 93 16.27 19.63 -3.30
C PHE A 93 16.47 19.12 -4.73
N GLY A 94 15.60 19.56 -5.64
CA GLY A 94 15.46 18.90 -6.94
C GLY A 94 14.93 17.48 -6.77
N ASP A 95 15.65 16.49 -7.30
CA ASP A 95 15.33 15.07 -7.19
C ASP A 95 16.02 14.38 -6.00
N GLU A 96 16.97 15.05 -5.32
CA GLU A 96 17.68 14.52 -4.17
C GLU A 96 16.87 14.69 -2.88
N LEU A 97 16.73 13.62 -2.11
CA LEU A 97 16.16 13.66 -0.75
C LEU A 97 17.19 14.22 0.22
N ASP A 98 17.05 15.51 0.56
CA ASP A 98 17.98 16.25 1.41
C ASP A 98 17.82 15.89 2.89
N THR A 99 16.60 16.00 3.41
CA THR A 99 16.30 15.68 4.81
C THR A 99 14.98 14.94 4.96
N MET A 100 14.89 14.13 6.01
CA MET A 100 13.67 13.38 6.32
C MET A 100 13.49 13.27 7.83
N GLY A 101 12.22 13.29 8.28
CA GLY A 101 11.91 13.11 9.70
C GLY A 101 10.43 12.96 9.98
N TYR A 102 10.12 12.41 11.15
CA TYR A 102 8.74 12.30 11.61
C TYR A 102 8.23 13.65 12.11
N PHE A 103 6.91 13.86 11.99
CA PHE A 103 6.27 15.06 12.50
C PHE A 103 4.95 14.70 13.22
N ASP A 104 4.50 15.62 14.06
CA ASP A 104 3.22 15.53 14.73
C ASP A 104 2.11 16.03 13.80
N PRO A 105 1.07 15.19 13.49
CA PRO A 105 0.06 15.56 12.50
C PRO A 105 -0.85 16.71 12.94
N ILE A 106 -0.94 17.01 14.26
CA ILE A 106 -1.77 18.09 14.80
C ILE A 106 -1.00 19.40 14.75
N THR A 107 0.23 19.42 15.27
CA THR A 107 1.04 20.63 15.35
C THR A 107 1.86 20.89 14.10
N GLN A 108 1.99 19.90 13.21
CA GLN A 108 2.81 19.91 11.98
C GLN A 108 4.31 20.13 12.24
N ARG A 109 4.75 19.98 13.49
CA ARG A 109 6.15 20.17 13.87
C ARG A 109 6.93 18.88 13.75
N ARG A 110 8.13 18.96 13.18
CA ARG A 110 9.08 17.85 13.12
C ARG A 110 9.46 17.42 14.54
N THR A 111 9.48 16.12 14.80
CA THR A 111 9.76 15.53 16.11
C THR A 111 11.08 14.78 16.15
N GLU A 112 11.46 14.11 15.04
CA GLU A 112 12.63 13.24 14.98
C GLU A 112 13.14 13.18 13.55
N ASN A 113 14.46 13.24 13.35
CA ASN A 113 15.09 13.02 12.05
C ASN A 113 15.40 11.53 11.85
N VAL A 114 15.29 11.07 10.62
CA VAL A 114 15.62 9.69 10.22
C VAL A 114 16.30 9.70 8.86
N ASP A 115 17.24 8.78 8.65
CA ASP A 115 18.01 8.68 7.40
C ASP A 115 17.39 7.65 6.44
N GLU A 116 16.59 6.73 6.96
CA GLU A 116 15.88 5.71 6.16
C GLU A 116 14.46 5.49 6.68
N ALA A 117 13.51 5.37 5.78
CA ALA A 117 12.13 5.01 6.11
C ALA A 117 11.52 4.08 5.04
N VAL A 118 10.69 3.14 5.48
CA VAL A 118 9.95 2.24 4.60
C VAL A 118 8.47 2.62 4.61
N LEU A 119 7.92 2.88 3.44
CA LEU A 119 6.50 3.13 3.22
C LEU A 119 5.86 1.82 2.76
N LEU A 120 4.98 1.26 3.58
CA LEU A 120 4.26 0.03 3.26
C LEU A 120 2.98 0.34 2.48
N PRO A 121 2.46 -0.60 1.67
CA PRO A 121 1.15 -0.44 1.05
C PRO A 121 0.08 -0.29 2.13
N VAL A 122 -0.93 0.53 1.83
CA VAL A 122 -2.00 0.92 2.78
C VAL A 122 -2.97 -0.23 3.00
N ALA A 123 -3.27 -0.98 1.96
CA ALA A 123 -4.17 -2.12 2.02
C ALA A 123 -3.51 -3.41 1.52
N GLU A 124 -3.97 -4.54 2.05
CA GLU A 124 -3.46 -5.87 1.67
C GLU A 124 -4.11 -6.39 0.38
N THR A 125 -5.14 -5.76 -0.10
CA THR A 125 -5.97 -6.19 -1.25
C THR A 125 -6.23 -5.05 -2.22
N GLU A 126 -5.19 -4.29 -2.56
CA GLU A 126 -5.34 -3.25 -3.57
C GLU A 126 -5.40 -3.86 -4.97
N PRO A 127 -6.44 -3.54 -5.77
CA PRO A 127 -6.56 -4.04 -7.15
C PRO A 127 -5.35 -3.74 -8.02
N HIS A 128 -4.69 -2.61 -7.79
CA HIS A 128 -3.49 -2.18 -8.52
C HIS A 128 -2.23 -3.01 -8.20
N LEU A 129 -2.24 -3.80 -7.13
CA LEU A 129 -1.13 -4.70 -6.78
C LEU A 129 -1.17 -6.03 -7.52
N HIS A 130 -2.21 -6.29 -8.33
CA HIS A 130 -2.25 -7.45 -9.21
C HIS A 130 -1.10 -7.35 -10.24
N PRO A 131 -0.35 -8.45 -10.55
CA PRO A 131 0.79 -8.42 -11.46
C PRO A 131 0.51 -7.84 -12.85
N GLN A 132 -0.72 -7.98 -13.33
CA GLN A 132 -1.20 -7.44 -14.60
C GLN A 132 -2.14 -6.22 -14.42
N GLY A 133 -2.12 -5.60 -13.23
CA GLY A 133 -2.99 -4.48 -12.90
C GLY A 133 -4.48 -4.85 -12.83
N ILE A 134 -5.34 -3.85 -12.89
CA ILE A 134 -6.81 -4.01 -12.80
C ILE A 134 -7.33 -4.93 -13.91
N SER A 135 -6.82 -4.81 -15.14
CA SER A 135 -7.27 -5.64 -16.26
C SER A 135 -7.06 -7.13 -15.99
N GLY A 136 -5.87 -7.51 -15.50
CA GLY A 136 -5.59 -8.90 -15.14
C GLY A 136 -6.43 -9.39 -13.97
N LEU A 137 -6.69 -8.53 -12.97
CA LEU A 137 -7.59 -8.87 -11.87
C LEU A 137 -9.01 -9.14 -12.38
N CYS A 138 -9.54 -8.29 -13.29
CA CYS A 138 -10.86 -8.51 -13.89
C CYS A 138 -10.92 -9.80 -14.70
N GLU A 139 -9.85 -10.17 -15.43
CA GLU A 139 -9.76 -11.44 -16.13
C GLU A 139 -9.83 -12.64 -15.18
N ASP A 140 -9.08 -12.58 -14.08
CA ASP A 140 -9.11 -13.62 -13.04
C ASP A 140 -10.48 -13.74 -12.37
N LEU A 141 -11.13 -12.63 -12.06
CA LEU A 141 -12.49 -12.62 -11.50
C LEU A 141 -13.49 -13.25 -12.47
N ARG A 142 -13.43 -12.91 -13.77
CA ARG A 142 -14.27 -13.51 -14.82
C ARG A 142 -14.03 -15.00 -14.96
N ALA A 143 -12.77 -15.46 -14.86
CA ALA A 143 -12.45 -16.89 -14.88
C ALA A 143 -13.05 -17.63 -13.67
N ILE A 144 -13.03 -17.01 -12.48
CA ILE A 144 -13.67 -17.56 -11.28
C ILE A 144 -15.19 -17.65 -11.46
N ILE A 145 -15.83 -16.59 -11.98
CA ILE A 145 -17.28 -16.57 -12.29
C ILE A 145 -17.63 -17.73 -13.23
N ALA A 146 -16.93 -17.86 -14.36
CA ALA A 146 -17.15 -18.90 -15.33
C ALA A 146 -16.99 -20.32 -14.73
N ARG A 147 -15.99 -20.50 -13.84
CA ARG A 147 -15.79 -21.77 -13.13
C ARG A 147 -16.93 -22.07 -12.16
N GLN A 148 -17.46 -21.06 -11.45
CA GLN A 148 -18.59 -21.24 -10.55
C GLN A 148 -19.88 -21.59 -11.30
N GLN A 149 -20.15 -20.94 -12.44
CA GLN A 149 -21.32 -21.21 -13.29
C GLN A 149 -21.37 -22.65 -13.84
N ARG A 150 -20.20 -23.28 -14.04
CA ARG A 150 -20.09 -24.67 -14.52
C ARG A 150 -20.28 -25.73 -13.43
N ARG A 151 -20.39 -25.35 -12.16
CA ARG A 151 -20.63 -26.29 -11.06
C ARG A 151 -22.06 -26.83 -11.08
N LYS A 152 -22.26 -28.06 -10.60
CA LYS A 152 -23.61 -28.66 -10.42
C LYS A 152 -24.50 -27.84 -9.48
N THR A 153 -23.89 -27.19 -8.50
CA THR A 153 -24.52 -26.26 -7.53
C THR A 153 -23.71 -24.96 -7.52
N PRO A 154 -24.03 -24.02 -8.42
CA PRO A 154 -23.35 -22.72 -8.44
C PRO A 154 -23.64 -21.92 -7.16
N ASN A 155 -22.64 -21.23 -6.64
CA ASN A 155 -22.85 -20.26 -5.57
C ASN A 155 -23.27 -18.92 -6.20
N GLN A 156 -24.58 -18.71 -6.30
CA GLN A 156 -25.15 -17.54 -6.97
C GLN A 156 -24.75 -16.23 -6.28
N ALA A 157 -24.76 -16.20 -4.94
CA ALA A 157 -24.35 -15.02 -4.17
C ALA A 157 -22.89 -14.60 -4.44
N LEU A 158 -21.98 -15.58 -4.55
CA LEU A 158 -20.59 -15.33 -4.91
C LEU A 158 -20.48 -14.78 -6.33
N ILE A 159 -21.22 -15.34 -7.30
CA ILE A 159 -21.20 -14.88 -8.69
C ILE A 159 -21.65 -13.43 -8.77
N GLU A 160 -22.76 -13.07 -8.12
CA GLU A 160 -23.27 -11.71 -8.09
C GLU A 160 -22.31 -10.71 -7.44
N THR A 161 -21.65 -11.12 -6.35
CA THR A 161 -20.61 -10.29 -5.70
C THR A 161 -19.45 -10.03 -6.65
N LEU A 162 -18.88 -11.08 -7.25
CA LEU A 162 -17.75 -10.95 -8.17
C LEU A 162 -18.09 -10.16 -9.44
N GLN A 163 -19.32 -10.22 -9.93
CA GLN A 163 -19.78 -9.40 -11.05
C GLN A 163 -19.79 -7.91 -10.68
N LYS A 164 -20.35 -7.57 -9.51
CA LYS A 164 -20.32 -6.18 -9.00
C LYS A 164 -18.90 -5.66 -8.79
N ASP A 165 -18.01 -6.51 -8.27
CA ASP A 165 -16.60 -6.14 -8.07
C ASP A 165 -15.92 -5.85 -9.41
N CYS A 166 -16.16 -6.66 -10.45
CA CYS A 166 -15.65 -6.40 -11.80
C CYS A 166 -16.17 -5.06 -12.36
N GLU A 167 -17.47 -4.80 -12.25
CA GLU A 167 -18.07 -3.55 -12.73
C GLU A 167 -17.51 -2.33 -11.99
N ALA A 168 -17.28 -2.43 -10.69
CA ALA A 168 -16.70 -1.36 -9.88
C ALA A 168 -15.24 -1.07 -10.19
N LEU A 169 -14.48 -2.07 -10.67
CA LEU A 169 -13.08 -1.93 -11.04
C LEU A 169 -12.88 -1.35 -12.45
N GLU A 170 -13.87 -1.45 -13.32
CA GLU A 170 -13.83 -1.00 -14.71
C GLU A 170 -14.35 0.44 -14.90
N ASN A 171 -15.05 1.02 -13.90
CA ASN A 171 -15.55 2.38 -13.90
C ASN A 171 -14.64 3.34 -13.13
#